data_609e28e18bcb2c5756048e2713cdd4a6
#
_entry.id   609e28e18bcb2c5756048e2713cdd4a6
#
_cell.length_a   1.000
_cell.length_b   1.000
_cell.length_c   1.000
_cell.angle_alpha   90.00
_cell.angle_beta   90.00
_cell.angle_gamma   90.00
#
_symmetry.space_group_name_H-M   'P 1'
#
loop_
_entity.id
_entity.type
_entity.pdbx_description
1 polymer ?
#
loop_
_entity_poly.entity_id
_entity_poly.type
_entity_poly.pdbx_seq_one_letter_code
_entity_poly.pdbx_strand_id
1 'polypeptide(L)'
;MGKVSFEIIKHEDRLFFNDGEKYVLFDTGFIDNPFGKNSASVNGKIGPFSVKTKASVFFRQFINMEINGCAVTAVFNPMDGFDCLLAGNTLIISDEQIPVQGKHFFEFADDNLPILEGSLNGTSCRFFFDSGARMTMIGEPQSEKVRTYTEWLAMAQRYADLDVYKVRLEFPCGFKYDGEGALVTDTLYLQAAAFMNIRAMLGIDIFNEFDMAILVKGAKRGVVLIERK
;
A
#
# COMPACT_ATOMS: atom_id res chain seq x y z
N MET A 1 -20.03 15.52 -5.66
CA MET A 1 -18.72 16.05 -5.34
C MET A 1 -18.62 16.01 -3.85
N GLY A 2 -17.86 15.11 -3.34
CA GLY A 2 -18.06 14.78 -1.96
C GLY A 2 -16.86 14.15 -1.28
N LYS A 3 -16.97 14.21 0.03
CA LYS A 3 -16.16 13.41 0.93
C LYS A 3 -17.04 12.34 1.53
N VAL A 4 -16.51 11.16 1.68
CA VAL A 4 -17.13 10.08 2.45
C VAL A 4 -16.14 9.60 3.49
N SER A 5 -16.64 9.19 4.66
CA SER A 5 -15.80 8.67 5.73
C SER A 5 -16.25 7.27 6.13
N PHE A 6 -15.29 6.44 6.44
CA PHE A 6 -15.48 5.07 6.90
C PHE A 6 -14.67 4.83 8.17
N GLU A 7 -15.13 3.90 8.99
CA GLU A 7 -14.33 3.38 10.09
C GLU A 7 -13.26 2.42 9.55
N ILE A 8 -12.01 2.62 9.98
CA ILE A 8 -10.89 1.74 9.64
C ILE A 8 -10.95 0.50 10.53
N ILE A 9 -10.86 -0.65 9.90
CA ILE A 9 -10.72 -1.95 10.54
C ILE A 9 -9.30 -2.43 10.29
N LYS A 10 -8.51 -2.56 11.36
CA LYS A 10 -7.19 -3.19 11.27
C LYS A 10 -7.32 -4.69 11.47
N HIS A 11 -6.87 -5.45 10.50
CA HIS A 11 -6.85 -6.91 10.57
C HIS A 11 -5.57 -7.43 9.94
N GLU A 12 -4.83 -8.26 10.68
CA GLU A 12 -3.49 -8.75 10.29
C GLU A 12 -2.58 -7.64 9.74
N ASP A 13 -2.51 -6.51 10.46
CA ASP A 13 -1.70 -5.33 10.12
C ASP A 13 -2.02 -4.68 8.76
N ARG A 14 -3.16 -4.98 8.17
CA ARG A 14 -3.69 -4.32 6.98
C ARG A 14 -4.88 -3.44 7.31
N LEU A 15 -5.17 -2.52 6.41
CA LEU A 15 -6.25 -1.55 6.57
C LEU A 15 -7.46 -1.94 5.71
N PHE A 16 -8.60 -2.08 6.36
CA PHE A 16 -9.88 -2.36 5.73
C PHE A 16 -10.91 -1.33 6.16
N PHE A 17 -11.97 -1.25 5.40
CA PHE A 17 -13.19 -0.54 5.80
C PHE A 17 -14.42 -1.31 5.31
N ASN A 18 -15.58 -1.04 5.92
CA ASN A 18 -16.85 -1.58 5.46
C ASN A 18 -17.63 -0.48 4.76
N ASP A 19 -18.03 -0.70 3.50
CA ASP A 19 -18.80 0.26 2.71
C ASP A 19 -20.31 0.15 2.93
N GLY A 20 -20.75 -0.68 3.86
CA GLY A 20 -22.14 -1.01 4.16
C GLY A 20 -22.61 -2.33 3.54
N GLU A 21 -21.91 -2.84 2.56
CA GLU A 21 -22.23 -4.09 1.87
C GLU A 21 -21.11 -5.14 2.01
N LYS A 22 -19.86 -4.71 2.03
CA LYS A 22 -18.67 -5.59 2.01
C LYS A 22 -17.47 -4.97 2.70
N TYR A 23 -16.53 -5.82 3.06
CA TYR A 23 -15.20 -5.39 3.48
C TYR A 23 -14.32 -5.11 2.27
N VAL A 24 -13.65 -3.96 2.32
CA VAL A 24 -12.79 -3.43 1.26
C VAL A 24 -11.38 -3.27 1.80
N LEU A 25 -10.38 -3.85 1.13
CA LEU A 25 -8.98 -3.62 1.43
C LEU A 25 -8.56 -2.26 0.88
N PHE A 26 -7.91 -1.45 1.71
CA PHE A 26 -7.27 -0.21 1.30
C PHE A 26 -5.83 -0.52 0.84
N ASP A 27 -5.57 -0.37 -0.47
CA ASP A 27 -4.33 -0.89 -1.04
C ASP A 27 -3.85 -0.02 -2.22
N THR A 28 -2.75 0.73 -1.99
CA THR A 28 -2.09 1.53 -3.03
C THR A 28 -1.28 0.67 -4.01
N GLY A 29 -0.90 -0.53 -3.59
CA GLY A 29 -0.11 -1.47 -4.37
C GLY A 29 -0.92 -2.28 -5.37
N PHE A 30 -2.24 -2.22 -5.30
CA PHE A 30 -3.10 -2.96 -6.21
C PHE A 30 -3.21 -2.25 -7.57
N ILE A 31 -2.19 -2.37 -8.39
CA ILE A 31 -2.16 -1.86 -9.76
C ILE A 31 -2.80 -2.85 -10.74
N ASP A 32 -3.32 -2.33 -11.86
CA ASP A 32 -3.72 -3.20 -12.98
C ASP A 32 -2.52 -4.01 -13.43
N ASN A 33 -2.68 -5.35 -13.49
CA ASN A 33 -1.60 -6.25 -13.83
C ASN A 33 -0.95 -5.83 -15.16
N PRO A 34 0.30 -5.32 -15.14
CA PRO A 34 0.97 -4.88 -16.37
C PRO A 34 1.28 -6.04 -17.32
N PHE A 35 1.17 -7.28 -16.84
CA PHE A 35 1.51 -8.50 -17.58
C PHE A 35 0.28 -9.30 -18.05
N GLY A 36 -0.96 -8.91 -17.69
CA GLY A 36 -2.11 -9.78 -17.89
C GLY A 36 -3.34 -9.13 -18.49
N LYS A 37 -3.88 -9.80 -19.52
CA LYS A 37 -5.15 -9.45 -20.19
C LYS A 37 -6.42 -9.73 -19.35
N ASN A 38 -6.30 -10.15 -18.07
CA ASN A 38 -7.41 -10.71 -17.31
C ASN A 38 -7.75 -9.95 -16.01
N SER A 39 -7.30 -8.72 -15.83
CA SER A 39 -7.80 -7.89 -14.75
C SER A 39 -9.16 -7.32 -15.17
N ALA A 40 -10.23 -8.02 -14.82
CA ALA A 40 -11.57 -7.47 -14.95
C ALA A 40 -11.75 -6.40 -13.88
N SER A 41 -11.51 -5.14 -14.22
CA SER A 41 -12.00 -4.03 -13.42
C SER A 41 -13.53 -4.03 -13.49
N VAL A 42 -14.19 -4.26 -12.37
CA VAL A 42 -15.63 -4.13 -12.27
C VAL A 42 -15.93 -2.72 -11.79
N ASN A 43 -16.82 -2.02 -12.48
CA ASN A 43 -17.35 -0.75 -11.98
C ASN A 43 -18.12 -1.04 -10.69
N GLY A 44 -17.59 -0.55 -9.58
CA GLY A 44 -18.21 -0.64 -8.27
C GLY A 44 -18.56 0.73 -7.73
N LYS A 45 -19.22 0.75 -6.60
CA LYS A 45 -19.48 1.96 -5.83
C LYS A 45 -18.85 1.83 -4.45
N ILE A 46 -18.28 2.93 -3.96
CA ILE A 46 -17.88 3.09 -2.57
C ILE A 46 -18.52 4.40 -2.11
N GLY A 47 -19.55 4.30 -1.28
CA GLY A 47 -20.39 5.44 -0.97
C GLY A 47 -20.95 6.10 -2.26
N PRO A 48 -20.78 7.43 -2.46
CA PRO A 48 -21.26 8.12 -3.65
C PRO A 48 -20.36 7.95 -4.88
N PHE A 49 -19.17 7.38 -4.72
CA PHE A 49 -18.16 7.32 -5.77
C PHE A 49 -18.30 6.09 -6.67
N SER A 50 -18.24 6.32 -7.97
CA SER A 50 -17.99 5.24 -8.93
C SER A 50 -16.51 4.95 -8.94
N VAL A 51 -16.13 3.78 -8.49
CA VAL A 51 -14.73 3.33 -8.42
C VAL A 51 -14.55 2.11 -9.31
N LYS A 52 -13.34 1.94 -9.83
CA LYS A 52 -12.96 0.68 -10.44
C LYS A 52 -12.63 -0.31 -9.32
N THR A 53 -13.64 -0.99 -8.80
CA THR A 53 -13.38 -2.14 -7.93
C THR A 53 -12.92 -3.29 -8.80
N LYS A 54 -11.76 -3.82 -8.51
CA LYS A 54 -11.25 -5.01 -9.18
C LYS A 54 -11.84 -6.23 -8.48
N ALA A 55 -13.07 -6.57 -8.84
CA ALA A 55 -13.69 -7.81 -8.39
C ALA A 55 -13.56 -8.84 -9.51
N SER A 56 -12.66 -9.79 -9.37
CA SER A 56 -12.63 -10.98 -10.23
C SER A 56 -12.77 -12.24 -9.38
N VAL A 57 -13.13 -13.34 -10.02
CA VAL A 57 -13.10 -14.67 -9.40
C VAL A 57 -11.69 -14.97 -8.85
N PHE A 58 -10.66 -14.38 -9.45
CA PHE A 58 -9.27 -14.42 -9.00
C PHE A 58 -9.01 -13.61 -7.73
N PHE A 59 -9.87 -12.66 -7.39
CA PHE A 59 -9.67 -11.77 -6.26
C PHE A 59 -9.68 -12.50 -4.91
N ARG A 60 -10.56 -13.50 -4.74
CA ARG A 60 -10.57 -14.36 -3.55
C ARG A 60 -9.25 -15.11 -3.37
N GLN A 61 -8.58 -15.45 -4.46
CA GLN A 61 -7.28 -16.12 -4.43
C GLN A 61 -6.13 -15.15 -4.09
N PHE A 62 -6.27 -13.86 -4.45
CA PHE A 62 -5.24 -12.85 -4.16
C PHE A 62 -5.21 -12.44 -2.69
N ILE A 63 -6.35 -12.18 -2.09
CA ILE A 63 -6.39 -11.65 -0.71
C ILE A 63 -6.44 -12.77 0.30
N ASN A 64 -7.19 -13.84 0.05
CA ASN A 64 -7.36 -15.00 0.93
C ASN A 64 -7.60 -14.61 2.41
N MET A 65 -8.49 -13.61 2.63
CA MET A 65 -8.74 -13.06 3.95
C MET A 65 -10.24 -13.02 4.27
N GLU A 66 -10.54 -13.20 5.54
CA GLU A 66 -11.87 -13.07 6.09
C GLU A 66 -11.86 -12.14 7.30
N ILE A 67 -12.86 -11.30 7.41
CA ILE A 67 -13.09 -10.43 8.57
C ILE A 67 -14.46 -10.80 9.14
N ASN A 68 -14.50 -11.19 10.41
CA ASN A 68 -15.73 -11.62 11.08
C ASN A 68 -16.52 -12.71 10.31
N GLY A 69 -15.81 -13.66 9.69
CA GLY A 69 -16.42 -14.74 8.88
C GLY A 69 -16.90 -14.31 7.49
N CYS A 70 -16.66 -13.07 7.08
CA CYS A 70 -16.98 -12.56 5.76
C CYS A 70 -15.71 -12.42 4.92
N ALA A 71 -15.69 -13.03 3.74
CA ALA A 71 -14.58 -12.92 2.82
C ALA A 71 -14.40 -11.47 2.34
N VAL A 72 -13.16 -10.99 2.33
CA VAL A 72 -12.81 -9.72 1.69
C VAL A 72 -12.88 -9.91 0.17
N THR A 73 -13.72 -9.11 -0.51
CA THR A 73 -14.02 -9.29 -1.93
C THR A 73 -13.76 -8.05 -2.78
N ALA A 74 -13.25 -6.98 -2.18
CA ALA A 74 -13.00 -5.72 -2.87
C ALA A 74 -11.69 -5.06 -2.40
N VAL A 75 -11.08 -4.30 -3.30
CA VAL A 75 -9.93 -3.42 -3.03
C VAL A 75 -10.28 -2.02 -3.49
N PHE A 76 -9.85 -1.05 -2.72
CA PHE A 76 -9.86 0.35 -3.09
C PHE A 76 -8.42 0.85 -3.23
N ASN A 77 -8.09 1.33 -4.43
CA ASN A 77 -6.81 1.95 -4.69
C ASN A 77 -6.99 3.48 -4.83
N PRO A 78 -6.43 4.30 -3.93
CA PRO A 78 -6.53 5.75 -4.02
C PRO A 78 -5.87 6.31 -5.29
N MET A 79 -4.87 5.61 -5.86
CA MET A 79 -4.21 6.02 -7.11
C MET A 79 -5.18 6.10 -8.31
N ASP A 80 -6.36 5.51 -8.21
CA ASP A 80 -7.43 5.65 -9.22
C ASP A 80 -8.10 7.04 -9.22
N GLY A 81 -7.53 8.01 -8.48
CA GLY A 81 -7.90 9.42 -8.57
C GLY A 81 -8.64 9.96 -7.35
N PHE A 82 -8.34 9.46 -6.15
CA PHE A 82 -8.94 9.92 -4.90
C PHE A 82 -7.88 10.34 -3.90
N ASP A 83 -8.01 11.53 -3.33
CA ASP A 83 -7.28 11.87 -2.13
C ASP A 83 -7.87 11.13 -0.94
N CYS A 84 -7.00 10.64 -0.06
CA CYS A 84 -7.39 9.90 1.13
C CYS A 84 -6.70 10.47 2.37
N LEU A 85 -7.42 10.50 3.50
CA LEU A 85 -6.87 10.82 4.82
C LEU A 85 -7.23 9.71 5.80
N LEU A 86 -6.19 9.09 6.36
CA LEU A 86 -6.28 8.12 7.44
C LEU A 86 -5.90 8.84 8.74
N ALA A 87 -6.87 9.10 9.59
CA ALA A 87 -6.68 9.80 10.85
C ALA A 87 -7.34 9.01 12.00
N GLY A 88 -6.53 8.54 12.93
CA GLY A 88 -6.98 7.62 13.98
C GLY A 88 -7.62 6.36 13.38
N ASN A 89 -8.91 6.16 13.64
CA ASN A 89 -9.70 5.04 13.10
C ASN A 89 -10.62 5.46 11.94
N THR A 90 -10.34 6.58 11.28
CA THR A 90 -11.20 7.10 10.23
C THR A 90 -10.44 7.18 8.92
N LEU A 91 -11.03 6.64 7.85
CA LEU A 91 -10.63 6.84 6.47
C LEU A 91 -11.59 7.84 5.82
N ILE A 92 -11.05 8.94 5.32
CA ILE A 92 -11.78 9.90 4.50
C ILE A 92 -11.32 9.72 3.05
N ILE A 93 -12.26 9.54 2.14
CA ILE A 93 -12.03 9.46 0.68
C ILE A 93 -12.68 10.70 0.04
N SER A 94 -11.96 11.35 -0.87
CA SER A 94 -12.42 12.55 -1.56
C SER A 94 -12.09 12.53 -3.04
N ASP A 95 -13.05 12.95 -3.88
CA ASP A 95 -12.81 13.21 -5.30
C ASP A 95 -12.26 14.63 -5.55
N GLU A 96 -12.08 15.42 -4.49
CA GLU A 96 -11.45 16.75 -4.49
C GLU A 96 -10.16 16.71 -3.65
N GLN A 97 -9.29 17.70 -3.86
CA GLN A 97 -8.07 17.83 -3.07
C GLN A 97 -8.38 18.00 -1.57
N ILE A 98 -7.72 17.18 -0.75
CA ILE A 98 -7.77 17.31 0.71
C ILE A 98 -6.67 18.29 1.16
N PRO A 99 -7.00 19.42 1.76
CA PRO A 99 -6.00 20.31 2.32
C PRO A 99 -5.43 19.70 3.59
N VAL A 100 -4.17 19.26 3.54
CA VAL A 100 -3.46 18.71 4.70
C VAL A 100 -2.10 19.36 4.85
N GLN A 101 -1.66 19.47 6.09
CA GLN A 101 -0.28 19.81 6.45
C GLN A 101 0.24 18.68 7.33
N GLY A 102 1.44 18.22 7.05
CA GLY A 102 2.10 17.17 7.80
C GLY A 102 3.56 17.47 8.08
N LYS A 103 4.17 16.63 8.87
CA LYS A 103 5.59 16.72 9.24
C LYS A 103 6.51 16.34 8.07
N HIS A 104 6.11 15.31 7.33
CA HIS A 104 6.89 14.79 6.21
C HIS A 104 6.00 14.67 4.97
N PHE A 105 6.52 15.07 3.84
CA PHE A 105 5.88 14.90 2.54
C PHE A 105 6.80 14.10 1.62
N PHE A 106 6.31 12.96 1.18
CA PHE A 106 6.97 12.06 0.24
C PHE A 106 6.33 12.25 -1.12
N GLU A 107 7.00 12.95 -2.00
CA GLU A 107 6.50 13.18 -3.36
C GLU A 107 6.56 11.91 -4.18
N PHE A 108 5.51 11.62 -4.97
CA PHE A 108 5.54 10.52 -5.93
C PHE A 108 6.42 10.89 -7.11
N ALA A 109 7.38 10.02 -7.40
CA ALA A 109 8.30 10.15 -8.54
C ALA A 109 7.67 9.68 -9.86
N ASP A 110 6.42 9.22 -9.85
CA ASP A 110 5.67 8.72 -11.00
C ASP A 110 4.21 9.18 -10.95
N ASP A 111 3.64 9.51 -12.11
CA ASP A 111 2.28 10.03 -12.19
C ASP A 111 1.19 8.96 -12.00
N ASN A 112 1.50 7.69 -12.22
CA ASN A 112 0.53 6.61 -12.20
C ASN A 112 0.78 5.60 -11.08
N LEU A 113 2.00 5.57 -10.55
CA LEU A 113 2.42 4.61 -9.55
C LEU A 113 2.88 5.32 -8.26
N PRO A 114 2.62 4.74 -7.10
CA PRO A 114 3.07 5.28 -5.82
C PRO A 114 4.57 5.02 -5.59
N ILE A 115 5.40 5.57 -6.46
CA ILE A 115 6.85 5.44 -6.40
C ILE A 115 7.45 6.57 -5.56
N LEU A 116 8.27 6.21 -4.58
CA LEU A 116 9.01 7.13 -3.72
C LEU A 116 10.51 7.01 -3.98
N GLU A 117 11.25 8.09 -3.80
CA GLU A 117 12.71 8.08 -3.86
C GLU A 117 13.31 8.21 -2.46
N GLY A 118 14.44 7.52 -2.23
CA GLY A 118 15.15 7.53 -0.96
C GLY A 118 16.40 6.68 -0.99
N SER A 119 16.80 6.16 0.17
CA SER A 119 17.88 5.19 0.27
C SER A 119 17.53 4.00 1.15
N LEU A 120 18.04 2.83 0.78
CA LEU A 120 18.01 1.59 1.56
C LEU A 120 19.44 1.29 1.99
N ASN A 121 19.68 1.30 3.29
CA ASN A 121 21.02 1.09 3.89
C ASN A 121 22.12 1.94 3.25
N GLY A 122 21.81 3.24 3.01
CA GLY A 122 22.73 4.20 2.42
C GLY A 122 22.85 4.15 0.89
N THR A 123 22.19 3.19 0.22
CA THR A 123 22.17 3.12 -1.24
C THR A 123 20.90 3.76 -1.79
N SER A 124 21.06 4.80 -2.63
CA SER A 124 19.94 5.50 -3.28
C SER A 124 19.12 4.54 -4.15
N CYS A 125 17.83 4.58 -4.03
CA CYS A 125 16.92 3.72 -4.79
C CYS A 125 15.49 4.25 -4.82
N ARG A 126 14.65 3.59 -5.63
CA ARG A 126 13.21 3.82 -5.71
C ARG A 126 12.46 2.73 -4.96
N PHE A 127 11.37 3.15 -4.35
CA PHE A 127 10.47 2.30 -3.58
C PHE A 127 9.07 2.34 -4.18
N PHE A 128 8.37 1.22 -4.14
CA PHE A 128 6.95 1.16 -4.41
C PHE A 128 6.19 1.19 -3.08
N PHE A 129 5.33 2.16 -2.86
CA PHE A 129 4.51 2.22 -1.64
C PHE A 129 3.25 1.37 -1.81
N ASP A 130 3.13 0.37 -0.95
CA ASP A 130 2.06 -0.63 -0.94
C ASP A 130 1.38 -0.68 0.43
N SER A 131 0.27 0.03 0.58
CA SER A 131 -0.48 0.03 1.84
C SER A 131 -1.24 -1.28 2.11
N GLY A 132 -1.30 -2.17 1.13
CA GLY A 132 -1.81 -3.54 1.28
C GLY A 132 -0.75 -4.51 1.81
N ALA A 133 0.54 -4.14 1.77
CA ALA A 133 1.62 -4.93 2.35
C ALA A 133 1.76 -4.62 3.86
N ARG A 134 1.80 -5.67 4.68
CA ARG A 134 1.96 -5.55 6.14
C ARG A 134 3.36 -5.09 6.55
N MET A 135 4.36 -5.48 5.78
CA MET A 135 5.77 -5.27 6.06
C MET A 135 6.50 -4.83 4.80
N THR A 136 7.52 -4.02 4.98
CA THR A 136 8.45 -3.66 3.90
C THR A 136 9.10 -4.91 3.31
N MET A 137 9.09 -5.03 1.98
CA MET A 137 9.67 -6.17 1.25
C MET A 137 10.89 -5.71 0.46
N ILE A 138 11.98 -6.47 0.57
CA ILE A 138 13.27 -6.19 -0.08
C ILE A 138 13.64 -7.29 -1.07
N GLY A 139 14.29 -6.93 -2.18
CA GLY A 139 14.70 -7.88 -3.22
C GLY A 139 16.10 -8.49 -3.01
N GLU A 140 16.86 -8.00 -2.03
CA GLU A 140 18.22 -8.45 -1.75
C GLU A 140 18.44 -8.63 -0.24
N PRO A 141 19.21 -9.66 0.18
CA PRO A 141 19.52 -9.86 1.58
C PRO A 141 20.36 -8.70 2.13
N GLN A 142 20.14 -8.37 3.39
CA GLN A 142 20.89 -7.35 4.11
C GLN A 142 21.85 -7.97 5.12
N SER A 143 22.64 -7.17 5.82
CA SER A 143 23.73 -7.65 6.66
C SER A 143 23.29 -8.49 7.87
N GLU A 144 22.12 -8.19 8.44
CA GLU A 144 21.67 -8.81 9.69
C GLU A 144 20.28 -9.43 9.52
N LYS A 145 20.26 -10.78 9.48
CA LYS A 145 19.00 -11.54 9.54
C LYS A 145 18.50 -11.56 10.97
N VAL A 146 17.24 -11.21 11.17
CA VAL A 146 16.59 -11.09 12.49
C VAL A 146 15.75 -12.33 12.80
N ARG A 147 14.91 -12.75 11.85
CA ARG A 147 13.95 -13.85 12.03
C ARG A 147 13.46 -14.38 10.70
N THR A 148 12.58 -15.35 10.75
CA THR A 148 11.75 -15.79 9.62
C THR A 148 10.30 -15.39 9.87
N TYR A 149 9.58 -15.07 8.81
CA TYR A 149 8.22 -14.60 8.84
C TYR A 149 7.41 -15.23 7.71
N THR A 150 6.24 -15.79 8.03
CA THR A 150 5.36 -16.41 7.04
C THR A 150 4.37 -15.39 6.50
N GLU A 151 4.34 -15.21 5.19
CA GLU A 151 3.47 -14.26 4.50
C GLU A 151 2.72 -14.92 3.35
N TRP A 152 1.50 -14.43 3.11
CA TRP A 152 0.77 -14.72 1.89
C TRP A 152 1.25 -13.83 0.76
N LEU A 153 1.93 -14.42 -0.21
CA LEU A 153 2.40 -13.72 -1.40
C LEU A 153 1.29 -13.69 -2.46
N ALA A 154 0.57 -12.57 -2.55
CA ALA A 154 -0.59 -12.42 -3.42
C ALA A 154 -0.29 -12.73 -4.88
N MET A 155 0.83 -12.24 -5.43
CA MET A 155 1.23 -12.50 -6.82
C MET A 155 1.56 -13.98 -7.06
N ALA A 156 2.14 -14.66 -6.09
CA ALA A 156 2.50 -16.07 -6.18
C ALA A 156 1.37 -17.01 -5.71
N GLN A 157 0.31 -16.47 -5.12
CA GLN A 157 -0.86 -17.20 -4.58
C GLN A 157 -0.47 -18.33 -3.63
N ARG A 158 0.49 -18.08 -2.75
CA ARG A 158 0.99 -19.07 -1.77
C ARG A 158 1.53 -18.41 -0.52
N TYR A 159 1.53 -19.15 0.56
CA TYR A 159 2.33 -18.81 1.74
C TYR A 159 3.81 -19.09 1.47
N ALA A 160 4.66 -18.22 1.97
CA ALA A 160 6.11 -18.38 1.93
C ALA A 160 6.74 -17.93 3.25
N ASP A 161 7.77 -18.65 3.66
CA ASP A 161 8.62 -18.23 4.76
C ASP A 161 9.70 -17.31 4.21
N LEU A 162 9.70 -16.07 4.70
CA LEU A 162 10.58 -15.01 4.27
C LEU A 162 11.62 -14.73 5.35
N ASP A 163 12.86 -14.62 4.96
CA ASP A 163 13.93 -14.15 5.87
C ASP A 163 13.78 -12.64 6.08
N VAL A 164 13.80 -12.20 7.33
CA VAL A 164 13.63 -10.80 7.72
C VAL A 164 14.99 -10.24 8.15
N TYR A 165 15.31 -9.07 7.63
CA TYR A 165 16.56 -8.37 7.83
C TYR A 165 16.33 -7.00 8.46
N LYS A 166 17.30 -6.48 9.19
CA LYS A 166 17.30 -5.07 9.57
C LYS A 166 17.51 -4.21 8.34
N VAL A 167 16.73 -3.14 8.26
CA VAL A 167 16.79 -2.16 7.19
C VAL A 167 16.79 -0.75 7.75
N ARG A 168 17.53 0.14 7.09
CA ARG A 168 17.49 1.56 7.33
C ARG A 168 17.05 2.27 6.07
N LEU A 169 15.95 3.02 6.19
CA LEU A 169 15.40 3.82 5.11
C LEU A 169 15.59 5.30 5.43
N GLU A 170 16.01 6.07 4.44
CA GLU A 170 16.13 7.53 4.55
C GLU A 170 15.51 8.19 3.33
N PHE A 171 14.75 9.26 3.54
CA PHE A 171 14.01 9.97 2.50
C PHE A 171 14.40 11.44 2.43
N PRO A 172 14.30 12.08 1.24
CA PRO A 172 14.66 13.51 1.07
C PRO A 172 13.89 14.46 1.98
N CYS A 173 12.68 14.10 2.41
CA CYS A 173 11.88 14.88 3.37
C CYS A 173 12.41 14.82 4.82
N GLY A 174 13.55 14.18 5.05
CA GLY A 174 14.17 14.03 6.37
C GLY A 174 13.61 12.91 7.23
N PHE A 175 12.64 12.14 6.72
CA PHE A 175 12.13 10.95 7.41
C PHE A 175 13.18 9.84 7.38
N LYS A 176 13.35 9.17 8.53
CA LYS A 176 14.23 8.02 8.69
C LYS A 176 13.47 6.90 9.41
N TYR A 177 13.70 5.68 8.97
CA TYR A 177 13.13 4.49 9.57
C TYR A 177 14.23 3.44 9.76
N ASP A 178 14.40 3.00 10.99
CA ASP A 178 15.24 1.87 11.35
C ASP A 178 14.31 0.74 11.79
N GLY A 179 14.19 -0.31 10.97
CA GLY A 179 13.23 -1.39 11.20
C GLY A 179 13.58 -2.68 10.49
N GLU A 180 12.58 -3.38 10.01
CA GLU A 180 12.71 -4.71 9.42
C GLU A 180 12.19 -4.72 7.97
N GLY A 181 12.80 -5.57 7.14
CA GLY A 181 12.36 -5.84 5.77
C GLY A 181 12.43 -7.33 5.45
N ALA A 182 11.35 -7.87 4.90
CA ALA A 182 11.25 -9.27 4.49
C ALA A 182 11.85 -9.48 3.10
N LEU A 183 12.77 -10.43 2.96
CA LEU A 183 13.38 -10.78 1.69
C LEU A 183 12.43 -11.59 0.83
N VAL A 184 12.04 -11.03 -0.32
CA VAL A 184 11.23 -11.73 -1.31
C VAL A 184 12.12 -12.25 -2.43
N THR A 185 12.14 -13.56 -2.60
CA THR A 185 12.89 -14.26 -3.66
C THR A 185 11.98 -14.80 -4.77
N ASP A 186 10.68 -14.54 -4.68
CA ASP A 186 9.72 -14.97 -5.69
C ASP A 186 9.95 -14.27 -7.02
N THR A 187 10.02 -15.07 -8.10
CA THR A 187 10.37 -14.58 -9.43
C THR A 187 9.40 -13.53 -9.96
N LEU A 188 8.09 -13.63 -9.66
CA LEU A 188 7.10 -12.67 -10.14
C LEU A 188 7.29 -11.32 -9.46
N TYR A 189 7.57 -11.31 -8.14
CA TYR A 189 7.89 -10.07 -7.41
C TYR A 189 9.17 -9.42 -7.94
N LEU A 190 10.22 -10.21 -8.16
CA LEU A 190 11.49 -9.69 -8.69
C LEU A 190 11.36 -9.14 -10.11
N GLN A 191 10.57 -9.79 -10.96
CA GLN A 191 10.26 -9.27 -12.31
C GLN A 191 9.45 -7.98 -12.25
N ALA A 192 8.43 -7.90 -11.39
CA ALA A 192 7.66 -6.68 -11.20
C ALA A 192 8.53 -5.53 -10.66
N ALA A 193 9.40 -5.81 -9.68
CA ALA A 193 10.33 -4.83 -9.15
C ALA A 193 11.30 -4.32 -10.21
N ALA A 194 11.86 -5.20 -11.04
CA ALA A 194 12.72 -4.82 -12.15
C ALA A 194 11.99 -3.99 -13.19
N PHE A 195 10.75 -4.36 -13.56
CA PHE A 195 9.93 -3.62 -14.50
C PHE A 195 9.64 -2.19 -14.01
N MET A 196 9.30 -2.03 -12.74
CA MET A 196 9.03 -0.72 -12.12
C MET A 196 10.30 0.04 -11.76
N ASN A 197 11.47 -0.56 -11.93
CA ASN A 197 12.76 -0.01 -11.51
C ASN A 197 12.76 0.38 -10.02
N ILE A 198 12.30 -0.52 -9.17
CA ILE A 198 12.27 -0.37 -7.71
C ILE A 198 13.17 -1.40 -7.05
N ARG A 199 13.64 -1.09 -5.83
CA ARG A 199 14.51 -1.98 -5.06
C ARG A 199 13.81 -2.61 -3.85
N ALA A 200 12.74 -1.98 -3.41
CA ALA A 200 11.91 -2.49 -2.32
C ALA A 200 10.47 -2.01 -2.46
N MET A 201 9.54 -2.73 -1.83
CA MET A 201 8.17 -2.30 -1.57
C MET A 201 8.07 -1.84 -0.11
N LEU A 202 7.55 -0.66 0.11
CA LEU A 202 7.30 -0.13 1.45
C LEU A 202 5.92 -0.57 1.90
N GLY A 203 5.88 -1.36 2.97
CA GLY A 203 4.64 -1.71 3.63
C GLY A 203 4.08 -0.58 4.48
N ILE A 204 2.89 -0.77 5.00
CA ILE A 204 2.24 0.20 5.89
C ILE A 204 2.94 0.32 7.25
N ASP A 205 3.76 -0.67 7.62
CA ASP A 205 4.50 -0.74 8.87
C ASP A 205 5.36 0.49 9.15
N ILE A 206 5.99 1.06 8.13
CA ILE A 206 6.87 2.22 8.29
C ILE A 206 6.14 3.51 8.71
N PHE A 207 4.82 3.56 8.55
CA PHE A 207 3.99 4.74 8.84
C PHE A 207 3.04 4.54 10.03
N ASN A 208 3.14 3.43 10.75
CA ASN A 208 2.20 3.04 11.81
C ASN A 208 2.04 4.05 12.95
N GLU A 209 3.05 4.89 13.20
CA GLU A 209 3.04 5.89 14.26
C GLU A 209 2.39 7.22 13.85
N PHE A 210 1.99 7.35 12.59
CA PHE A 210 1.45 8.57 12.02
C PHE A 210 0.01 8.39 11.56
N ASP A 211 -0.73 9.48 11.52
CA ASP A 211 -1.84 9.60 10.61
C ASP A 211 -1.26 9.90 9.22
N MET A 212 -1.97 9.52 8.15
CA MET A 212 -1.42 9.57 6.81
C MET A 212 -2.44 10.12 5.82
N ALA A 213 -2.01 11.01 4.93
CA ALA A 213 -2.79 11.35 3.75
C ALA A 213 -2.07 10.88 2.48
N ILE A 214 -2.86 10.38 1.53
CA ILE A 214 -2.41 10.05 0.18
C ILE A 214 -3.06 11.07 -0.75
N LEU A 215 -2.25 11.86 -1.42
CA LEU A 215 -2.68 12.95 -2.29
C LEU A 215 -2.39 12.57 -3.74
N VAL A 216 -3.44 12.51 -4.54
CA VAL A 216 -3.34 12.22 -5.99
C VAL A 216 -3.97 13.31 -6.84
N LYS A 217 -4.69 14.25 -6.18
CA LYS A 217 -5.29 15.44 -6.79
C LYS A 217 -4.35 16.64 -6.67
N GLY A 218 -4.42 17.54 -7.60
CA GLY A 218 -3.66 18.79 -7.56
C GLY A 218 -2.21 18.66 -8.04
N ALA A 219 -1.40 19.71 -7.79
CA ALA A 219 -0.03 19.83 -8.30
C ALA A 219 1.00 19.01 -7.51
N LYS A 220 0.71 18.69 -6.26
CA LYS A 220 1.60 17.88 -5.40
C LYS A 220 0.91 16.56 -5.12
N ARG A 221 1.57 15.49 -5.52
CA ARG A 221 1.08 14.12 -5.34
C ARG A 221 2.07 13.36 -4.47
N GLY A 222 1.56 12.60 -3.51
CA GLY A 222 2.45 11.89 -2.59
C GLY A 222 1.78 11.44 -1.30
N VAL A 223 2.61 11.07 -0.35
CA VAL A 223 2.20 10.69 1.00
C VAL A 223 2.59 11.79 1.99
N VAL A 224 1.65 12.19 2.82
CA VAL A 224 1.86 13.15 3.92
C VAL A 224 1.75 12.42 5.24
N LEU A 225 2.77 12.48 6.08
CA LEU A 225 2.69 11.97 7.46
C LEU A 225 2.32 13.11 8.41
N ILE A 226 1.33 12.85 9.24
CA ILE A 226 0.75 13.79 10.19
C ILE A 226 0.98 13.25 11.60
N GLU A 227 1.58 14.04 12.47
CA GLU A 227 1.77 13.63 13.87
C GLU A 227 0.42 13.41 14.54
N ARG A 228 0.26 12.28 15.21
CA ARG A 228 -0.90 12.03 16.07
C ARG A 228 -0.83 12.94 17.28
N LYS A 229 -1.94 13.57 17.58
CA LYS A 229 -2.10 14.44 18.75
C LYS A 229 -2.43 13.63 19.99
#